data_53ee80266548ec4e879bfb0104e1a805
#
_entry.id   53ee80266548ec4e879bfb0104e1a805
#
_cell.length_a   1.000
_cell.length_b   1.000
_cell.length_c   1.000
_cell.angle_alpha   90.00
_cell.angle_beta   90.00
_cell.angle_gamma   90.00
#
_symmetry.space_group_name_H-M   'P 1'
#
loop_
_entity.id
_entity.type
_entity.pdbx_description
1 polymer ?
#
loop_
_entity_poly.entity_id
_entity_poly.type
_entity_poly.pdbx_seq_one_letter_code
_entity_poly.pdbx_strand_id
1 'polypeptide(L)'
;MNAVEEADVTSWHKAAAVADFPVNGGACVKIEDKQIAVFNFNSKTEWYACQNLCPHKLQMVLARGMIGDKNGIPKVACPFHKKTFSLESGENLDGEDYSVTTYPVKVEEGFVYVGLT
;
A
#
# COMPACT_ATOMS: atom_id res chain seq x y z
N MET A 1 0.92 -14.85 7.09
CA MET A 1 0.93 -14.07 5.84
C MET A 1 0.12 -12.83 6.02
N ASN A 2 0.65 -11.71 5.56
CA ASN A 2 0.05 -10.41 5.80
C ASN A 2 -0.63 -9.82 4.57
N ALA A 3 -0.63 -10.54 3.46
CA ALA A 3 -1.30 -10.07 2.25
C ALA A 3 -2.77 -10.53 2.27
N VAL A 4 -3.67 -9.57 2.06
CA VAL A 4 -5.08 -9.89 1.88
C VAL A 4 -5.25 -10.24 0.41
N GLU A 5 -5.72 -11.44 0.15
CA GLU A 5 -5.93 -11.91 -1.22
C GLU A 5 -7.27 -11.41 -1.74
N GLU A 6 -7.35 -11.21 -3.05
CA GLU A 6 -8.58 -10.75 -3.67
C GLU A 6 -9.74 -11.70 -3.39
N ALA A 7 -9.46 -13.00 -3.32
CA ALA A 7 -10.47 -14.00 -3.02
C ALA A 7 -11.03 -13.90 -1.60
N ASP A 8 -10.29 -13.27 -0.69
CA ASP A 8 -10.68 -13.14 0.70
C ASP A 8 -11.40 -11.83 1.00
N VAL A 9 -11.56 -10.97 0.00
CA VAL A 9 -12.20 -9.68 0.18
C VAL A 9 -13.70 -9.86 0.41
N THR A 10 -14.20 -9.33 1.51
CA THR A 10 -15.63 -9.35 1.81
C THR A 10 -16.32 -8.07 1.39
N SER A 11 -15.58 -6.97 1.27
CA SER A 11 -16.13 -5.71 0.81
C SER A 11 -15.07 -4.87 0.12
N TRP A 12 -15.48 -4.14 -0.91
CA TRP A 12 -14.64 -3.17 -1.60
C TRP A 12 -15.08 -1.78 -1.17
N HIS A 13 -14.12 -0.97 -0.74
CA HIS A 13 -14.39 0.37 -0.26
C HIS A 13 -13.82 1.40 -1.22
N LYS A 14 -14.67 2.33 -1.65
CA LYS A 14 -14.22 3.44 -2.50
C LYS A 14 -13.32 4.34 -1.67
N ALA A 15 -12.06 4.44 -2.08
CA ALA A 15 -11.09 5.27 -1.36
C ALA A 15 -11.15 6.72 -1.83
N ALA A 16 -10.92 6.95 -3.12
CA ALA A 16 -10.94 8.30 -3.69
C ALA A 16 -10.88 8.18 -5.21
N ALA A 17 -11.00 9.32 -5.90
CA ALA A 17 -10.83 9.35 -7.35
C ALA A 17 -9.36 9.16 -7.72
N VAL A 18 -9.11 8.54 -8.86
CA VAL A 18 -7.74 8.35 -9.36
C VAL A 18 -6.98 9.66 -9.38
N ALA A 19 -7.65 10.74 -9.77
CA ALA A 19 -7.03 12.07 -9.87
C ALA A 19 -6.59 12.65 -8.52
N ASP A 20 -7.09 12.09 -7.41
CA ASP A 20 -6.74 12.57 -6.08
C ASP A 20 -5.42 11.98 -5.56
N PHE A 21 -4.82 11.06 -6.29
CA PHE A 21 -3.57 10.43 -5.89
C PHE A 21 -2.40 11.00 -6.68
N PRO A 22 -1.23 11.17 -6.04
CA PRO A 22 -0.06 11.66 -6.76
C PRO A 22 0.44 10.61 -7.75
N VAL A 23 1.01 11.08 -8.85
CA VAL A 23 1.64 10.20 -9.84
C VAL A 23 2.93 9.66 -9.23
N ASN A 24 3.12 8.33 -9.30
CA ASN A 24 4.29 7.66 -8.74
C ASN A 24 4.53 8.00 -7.27
N GLY A 25 3.45 8.00 -6.52
CA GLY A 25 3.53 8.29 -5.09
C GLY A 25 2.39 7.66 -4.33
N GLY A 26 2.27 8.00 -3.07
CA GLY A 26 1.28 7.45 -2.18
C GLY A 26 0.44 8.51 -1.49
N ALA A 27 -0.72 8.08 -1.00
CA ALA A 27 -1.59 8.91 -0.19
C ALA A 27 -2.24 8.03 0.85
N CYS A 28 -2.54 8.60 2.01
CA CYS A 28 -3.23 7.90 3.07
C CYS A 28 -4.74 8.10 2.92
N VAL A 29 -5.47 7.00 2.96
CA VAL A 29 -6.93 7.04 3.00
C VAL A 29 -7.38 6.39 4.29
N LYS A 30 -8.49 6.87 4.83
CA LYS A 30 -9.07 6.29 6.04
C LYS A 30 -10.31 5.51 5.64
N ILE A 31 -10.31 4.22 5.92
CA ILE A 31 -11.45 3.35 5.65
C ILE A 31 -11.81 2.69 6.97
N GLU A 32 -13.02 2.96 7.44
CA GLU A 32 -13.46 2.55 8.77
C GLU A 32 -12.48 3.12 9.80
N ASP A 33 -11.83 2.30 10.59
CA ASP A 33 -10.87 2.76 11.58
C ASP A 33 -9.42 2.60 11.13
N LYS A 34 -9.23 2.25 9.85
CA LYS A 34 -7.88 1.93 9.34
C LYS A 34 -7.32 3.06 8.50
N GLN A 35 -6.06 3.38 8.73
CA GLN A 35 -5.29 4.23 7.84
C GLN A 35 -4.57 3.34 6.84
N ILE A 36 -4.87 3.52 5.57
CA ILE A 36 -4.33 2.68 4.50
C ILE A 36 -3.55 3.56 3.55
N ALA A 37 -2.32 3.15 3.28
CA ALA A 37 -1.48 3.81 2.28
C ALA A 37 -1.80 3.23 0.91
N VAL A 38 -2.14 4.07 -0.05
CA VAL A 38 -2.45 3.67 -1.41
C VAL A 38 -1.42 4.29 -2.33
N PHE A 39 -0.81 3.48 -3.18
CA PHE A 39 0.29 3.90 -4.05
C PHE A 39 -0.09 3.75 -5.51
N ASN A 40 0.22 4.77 -6.29
CA ASN A 40 0.00 4.81 -7.73
C ASN A 40 1.35 4.65 -8.45
N PHE A 41 1.54 3.50 -9.08
CA PHE A 41 2.70 3.26 -9.95
C PHE A 41 2.29 3.59 -11.38
N ASN A 42 2.20 4.87 -11.68
CA ASN A 42 1.60 5.36 -12.90
C ASN A 42 2.28 4.85 -14.18
N SER A 43 3.59 4.69 -14.14
CA SER A 43 4.31 4.22 -15.32
C SER A 43 3.89 2.81 -15.74
N LYS A 44 3.32 2.05 -14.81
CA LYS A 44 2.86 0.68 -15.06
C LYS A 44 1.34 0.56 -14.94
N THR A 45 0.65 1.66 -14.69
CA THR A 45 -0.79 1.67 -14.40
C THR A 45 -1.18 0.68 -13.31
N GLU A 46 -0.31 0.53 -12.32
CA GLU A 46 -0.50 -0.41 -11.22
C GLU A 46 -0.76 0.32 -9.91
N TRP A 47 -1.58 -0.30 -9.08
CA TRP A 47 -1.97 0.27 -7.79
C TRP A 47 -1.74 -0.74 -6.69
N TYR A 48 -1.24 -0.26 -5.56
CA TYR A 48 -0.98 -1.11 -4.40
C TYR A 48 -1.46 -0.40 -3.14
N ALA A 49 -1.82 -1.18 -2.13
CA ALA A 49 -2.22 -0.63 -0.84
C ALA A 49 -1.67 -1.47 0.29
N CYS A 50 -1.29 -0.81 1.37
CA CYS A 50 -0.85 -1.49 2.58
C CYS A 50 -1.23 -0.66 3.80
N GLN A 51 -1.03 -1.25 4.98
CA GLN A 51 -1.22 -0.47 6.20
C GLN A 51 -0.31 0.76 6.18
N ASN A 52 -0.80 1.88 6.70
CA ASN A 52 0.01 3.09 6.78
C ASN A 52 0.99 3.04 7.95
N LEU A 53 0.78 2.12 8.87
CA LEU A 53 1.63 1.95 10.05
C LEU A 53 2.94 1.28 9.68
N CYS A 54 4.07 1.95 9.94
CA CYS A 54 5.37 1.34 9.82
C CYS A 54 5.62 0.46 11.05
N PRO A 55 5.80 -0.85 10.89
CA PRO A 55 5.95 -1.73 12.05
C PRO A 55 7.26 -1.55 12.80
N HIS A 56 8.25 -0.92 12.19
CA HIS A 56 9.55 -0.70 12.83
C HIS A 56 9.44 0.25 14.02
N LYS A 57 8.73 1.37 13.87
CA LYS A 57 8.58 2.37 14.93
C LYS A 57 7.14 2.69 15.25
N LEU A 58 6.20 1.94 14.69
CA LEU A 58 4.77 2.11 14.92
C LEU A 58 4.29 3.53 14.62
N GLN A 59 4.74 4.06 13.48
CA GLN A 59 4.36 5.39 13.02
C GLN A 59 3.53 5.30 11.74
N MET A 60 2.51 6.14 11.64
CA MET A 60 1.61 6.18 10.48
C MET A 60 2.20 7.03 9.35
N VAL A 61 3.19 6.48 8.66
CA VAL A 61 4.00 7.27 7.72
C VAL A 61 4.24 6.60 6.38
N LEU A 62 3.80 5.36 6.16
CA LEU A 62 4.16 4.64 4.94
C LEU A 62 3.64 5.29 3.66
N ALA A 63 2.50 6.01 3.74
CA ALA A 63 1.98 6.73 2.58
C ALA A 63 2.93 7.82 2.08
N ARG A 64 3.85 8.27 2.93
CA ARG A 64 4.85 9.29 2.59
C ARG A 64 6.18 8.66 2.18
N GLY A 65 6.25 7.33 2.13
CA GLY A 65 7.47 6.63 1.80
C GLY A 65 7.83 6.75 0.32
N MET A 66 9.05 6.39 0.02
CA MET A 66 9.54 6.36 -1.36
C MET A 66 9.17 5.03 -1.99
N ILE A 67 8.50 5.08 -3.14
CA ILE A 67 8.15 3.88 -3.88
C ILE A 67 9.16 3.62 -5.00
N GLY A 68 9.25 2.36 -5.38
CA GLY A 68 10.15 1.93 -6.44
C GLY A 68 10.00 0.44 -6.63
N ASP A 69 11.00 -0.19 -7.24
CA ASP A 69 11.01 -1.63 -7.35
C ASP A 69 12.39 -2.18 -7.03
N LYS A 70 12.41 -3.42 -6.54
CA LYS A 70 13.63 -4.16 -6.29
C LYS A 70 13.52 -5.46 -7.05
N ASN A 71 14.26 -5.58 -8.13
CA ASN A 71 14.24 -6.76 -8.99
C ASN A 71 12.82 -7.11 -9.47
N GLY A 72 12.04 -6.09 -9.82
CA GLY A 72 10.68 -6.27 -10.29
C GLY A 72 9.62 -6.32 -9.20
N ILE A 73 10.02 -6.30 -7.93
CA ILE A 73 9.08 -6.31 -6.81
C ILE A 73 8.74 -4.87 -6.44
N PRO A 74 7.47 -4.46 -6.53
CA PRO A 74 7.08 -3.11 -6.09
C PRO A 74 7.31 -2.97 -4.59
N LYS A 75 7.88 -1.83 -4.18
CA LYS A 75 8.27 -1.63 -2.80
C LYS A 75 7.96 -0.23 -2.32
N VAL A 76 7.88 -0.07 -1.00
CA VAL A 76 7.85 1.23 -0.34
C VAL A 76 8.91 1.25 0.75
N ALA A 77 9.60 2.37 0.89
CA ALA A 77 10.59 2.57 1.96
C ALA A 77 10.02 3.59 2.94
N CYS A 78 10.06 3.24 4.23
CA CYS A 78 9.63 4.15 5.29
C CYS A 78 10.48 5.44 5.26
N PRO A 79 9.87 6.62 5.31
CA PRO A 79 10.61 7.86 5.15
C PRO A 79 11.57 8.17 6.29
N PHE A 80 11.34 7.62 7.48
CA PHE A 80 12.17 7.93 8.64
C PHE A 80 13.36 6.98 8.81
N HIS A 81 13.17 5.70 8.52
CA HIS A 81 14.19 4.70 8.80
C HIS A 81 14.59 3.89 7.58
N LYS A 82 14.01 4.22 6.44
CA LYS A 82 14.31 3.58 5.15
C LYS A 82 14.11 2.06 5.14
N LYS A 83 13.26 1.56 6.03
CA LYS A 83 12.89 0.14 6.01
C LYS A 83 12.00 -0.11 4.81
N THR A 84 12.28 -1.17 4.08
CA THR A 84 11.65 -1.43 2.79
C THR A 84 10.71 -2.62 2.87
N PHE A 85 9.53 -2.48 2.29
CA PHE A 85 8.51 -3.53 2.30
C PHE A 85 8.00 -3.80 0.90
N SER A 86 7.79 -5.09 0.60
CA SER A 86 7.15 -5.49 -0.65
C SER A 86 5.68 -5.06 -0.62
N LEU A 87 5.23 -4.44 -1.68
CA LEU A 87 3.81 -4.08 -1.81
C LEU A 87 2.97 -5.23 -2.33
N GLU A 88 3.60 -6.34 -2.73
CA GLU A 88 2.87 -7.55 -3.12
C GLU A 88 2.60 -8.45 -1.93
N SER A 89 3.61 -8.72 -1.12
CA SER A 89 3.49 -9.67 0.00
C SER A 89 3.48 -9.01 1.37
N GLY A 90 3.98 -7.79 1.47
CA GLY A 90 4.14 -7.12 2.76
C GLY A 90 5.43 -7.49 3.49
N GLU A 91 6.25 -8.35 2.91
CA GLU A 91 7.48 -8.77 3.56
C GLU A 91 8.51 -7.64 3.63
N ASN A 92 9.27 -7.62 4.73
CA ASN A 92 10.41 -6.72 4.84
C ASN A 92 11.50 -7.18 3.88
N LEU A 93 12.02 -6.26 3.06
CA LEU A 93 13.03 -6.59 2.06
C LEU A 93 14.46 -6.39 2.58
N ASP A 94 14.61 -5.99 3.83
CA ASP A 94 15.91 -5.78 4.47
C ASP A 94 16.33 -6.96 5.35
N GLY A 95 15.57 -8.05 5.34
CA GLY A 95 15.87 -9.26 6.08
C GLY A 95 15.42 -9.24 7.54
N GLU A 96 14.49 -8.35 7.88
CA GLU A 96 14.00 -8.24 9.25
C GLU A 96 12.66 -8.98 9.41
N ASP A 97 12.26 -9.22 10.65
CA ASP A 97 11.13 -10.10 10.95
C ASP A 97 9.75 -9.46 10.82
N TYR A 98 9.65 -8.16 10.80
CA TYR A 98 8.34 -7.51 10.71
C TYR A 98 7.89 -7.32 9.27
N SER A 99 6.59 -7.23 9.09
CA SER A 99 5.97 -7.09 7.79
C SER A 99 4.75 -6.17 7.90
N VAL A 100 4.23 -5.77 6.74
CA VAL A 100 3.02 -4.95 6.67
C VAL A 100 1.90 -5.76 6.05
N THR A 101 0.65 -5.40 6.39
CA THR A 101 -0.52 -5.97 5.74
C THR A 101 -0.73 -5.23 4.42
N THR A 102 -0.89 -5.99 3.34
CA THR A 102 -1.22 -5.43 2.03
C THR A 102 -2.67 -5.76 1.69
N TYR A 103 -3.28 -4.91 0.85
CA TYR A 103 -4.68 -5.03 0.46
C TYR A 103 -4.79 -5.00 -1.04
N PRO A 104 -5.73 -5.76 -1.64
CA PRO A 104 -5.95 -5.66 -3.08
C PRO A 104 -6.60 -4.32 -3.44
N VAL A 105 -6.27 -3.82 -4.62
CA VAL A 105 -6.77 -2.54 -5.13
C VAL A 105 -7.34 -2.78 -6.51
N LYS A 106 -8.46 -2.14 -6.81
CA LYS A 106 -8.99 -2.11 -8.17
C LYS A 106 -9.41 -0.70 -8.52
N VAL A 107 -9.44 -0.40 -9.81
CA VAL A 107 -9.89 0.89 -10.33
C VAL A 107 -11.09 0.65 -11.21
N GLU A 108 -12.20 1.34 -10.92
CA GLU A 108 -13.41 1.28 -11.72
C GLU A 108 -13.99 2.67 -11.88
N GLU A 109 -14.31 3.02 -13.12
CA GLU A 109 -14.98 4.28 -13.44
C GLU A 109 -14.28 5.51 -12.86
N GLY A 110 -12.95 5.49 -12.84
CA GLY A 110 -12.16 6.62 -12.38
C GLY A 110 -11.99 6.70 -10.87
N PHE A 111 -12.40 5.66 -10.13
CA PHE A 111 -12.25 5.61 -8.68
C PHE A 111 -11.43 4.41 -8.24
N VAL A 112 -10.69 4.61 -7.16
CA VAL A 112 -9.85 3.58 -6.56
C VAL A 112 -10.60 2.90 -5.43
N TYR A 113 -10.62 1.56 -5.44
CA TYR A 113 -11.27 0.76 -4.41
C TYR A 113 -10.24 -0.12 -3.72
N VAL A 114 -10.35 -0.22 -2.40
CA VAL A 114 -9.49 -1.09 -1.59
C VAL A 114 -10.32 -2.22 -1.01
N GLY A 115 -9.82 -3.44 -1.12
CA GLY A 115 -10.52 -4.62 -0.62
C GLY A 115 -10.16 -4.92 0.83
N LEU A 116 -11.17 -5.11 1.66
CA LEU A 116 -11.00 -5.46 3.08
C LEU A 116 -11.71 -6.78 3.38
N THR A 117 -11.23 -7.46 4.40
CA THR A 117 -11.86 -8.68 4.91
C THR A 117 -12.77 -8.40 6.09
#